data_597458dc91e01a06cfca8c95abcfd6d3
#
_entry.id   597458dc91e01a06cfca8c95abcfd6d3
#
_cell.length_a   1.000
_cell.length_b   1.000
_cell.length_c   1.000
_cell.angle_alpha   90.00
_cell.angle_beta   90.00
_cell.angle_gamma   90.00
#
_symmetry.space_group_name_H-M   'P 1'
#
loop_
_entity.id
_entity.type
_entity.pdbx_description
1 polymer ?
#
loop_
_entity_poly.entity_id
_entity_poly.type
_entity_poly.pdbx_seq_one_letter_code
_entity_poly.pdbx_strand_id
1 'polypeptide(L)'
;MRDAQSKKVWDYLQEHESITNYEMFVKFNICHAPARIRDLRKRYGYNTILDRWITKTRKEYDGEGKEQKVTVRYKEYFLAKMEG
;
A
#
# COMPACT_ATOMS: atom_id res chain seq x y z
N MET A 1 15.75 5.09 11.21
CA MET A 1 14.85 4.89 12.34
C MET A 1 13.46 4.55 11.86
N ARG A 2 12.78 3.68 12.60
CA ARG A 2 11.46 3.21 12.22
C ARG A 2 10.44 4.34 12.09
N ASP A 3 10.55 5.34 12.96
CA ASP A 3 9.63 6.48 12.96
C ASP A 3 9.69 7.29 11.67
N ALA A 4 10.87 7.40 11.06
CA ALA A 4 11.01 8.15 9.81
C ALA A 4 10.24 7.48 8.65
N GLN A 5 10.28 6.14 8.57
CA GLN A 5 9.54 5.42 7.55
C GLN A 5 8.04 5.52 7.78
N SER A 6 7.61 5.32 9.02
CA SER A 6 6.19 5.42 9.37
C SER A 6 5.66 6.82 9.11
N LYS A 7 6.43 7.85 9.41
CA LYS A 7 6.03 9.22 9.13
C LYS A 7 5.85 9.49 7.65
N LYS A 8 6.75 8.97 6.82
CA LYS A 8 6.62 9.12 5.36
C LYS A 8 5.32 8.51 4.84
N VAL A 9 4.97 7.32 5.34
CA VAL A 9 3.73 6.65 4.98
C VAL A 9 2.53 7.46 5.47
N TRP A 10 2.58 7.95 6.70
CA TRP A 10 1.50 8.74 7.27
C TRP A 10 1.25 10.03 6.48
N ASP A 11 2.33 10.76 6.16
CA ASP A 11 2.23 11.99 5.38
C ASP A 11 1.66 11.72 3.98
N TYR A 12 2.08 10.62 3.35
CA TYR A 12 1.55 10.22 2.05
C TYR A 12 0.04 9.92 2.13
N LEU A 13 -0.37 9.21 3.17
CA LEU A 13 -1.79 8.92 3.39
C LEU A 13 -2.61 10.17 3.61
N GLN A 14 -2.07 11.16 4.32
CA GLN A 14 -2.76 12.43 4.52
C GLN A 14 -2.95 13.19 3.21
N GLU A 15 -1.99 13.08 2.32
CA GLU A 15 -2.01 13.79 1.05
C GLU A 15 -2.82 13.05 -0.02
N HIS A 16 -2.67 11.74 -0.11
CA HIS A 16 -3.24 10.93 -1.21
C HIS A 16 -4.37 10.01 -0.77
N GLU A 17 -4.65 9.92 0.52
CA GLU A 17 -5.69 9.08 1.12
C GLU A 17 -5.44 7.58 1.09
N SER A 18 -4.59 7.08 0.21
CA SER A 18 -4.28 5.66 0.12
C SER A 18 -2.83 5.43 -0.30
N ILE A 19 -2.31 4.25 0.01
CA ILE A 19 -1.00 3.81 -0.42
C ILE A 19 -1.03 2.28 -0.58
N THR A 20 -0.34 1.76 -1.60
CA THR A 20 -0.19 0.32 -1.77
C THR A 20 1.14 -0.15 -1.19
N ASN A 21 1.24 -1.45 -0.90
CA ASN A 21 2.51 -2.03 -0.47
C ASN A 21 3.59 -1.85 -1.55
N TYR A 22 3.20 -1.89 -2.81
CA TYR A 22 4.12 -1.64 -3.92
C TYR A 22 4.64 -0.20 -3.91
N GLU A 23 3.75 0.77 -3.67
CA GLU A 23 4.16 2.17 -3.58
C GLU A 23 5.11 2.42 -2.41
N MET A 24 4.88 1.77 -1.29
CA MET A 24 5.80 1.87 -0.15
C MET A 24 7.20 1.40 -0.53
N PHE A 25 7.30 0.32 -1.26
CA PHE A 25 8.58 -0.18 -1.71
C PHE A 25 9.24 0.75 -2.73
N VAL A 26 8.51 1.13 -3.77
CA VAL A 26 9.06 1.92 -4.88
C VAL A 26 9.41 3.34 -4.46
N LYS A 27 8.50 3.99 -3.72
CA LYS A 27 8.68 5.41 -3.35
C LYS A 27 9.54 5.61 -2.12
N PHE A 28 9.45 4.71 -1.16
CA PHE A 28 10.09 4.90 0.15
C PHE A 28 11.07 3.80 0.52
N ASN A 29 11.23 2.81 -0.35
CA ASN A 29 12.12 1.67 -0.10
C ASN A 29 11.76 0.91 1.18
N ILE A 30 10.46 0.81 1.48
CA ILE A 30 9.97 0.12 2.66
C ILE A 30 9.63 -1.32 2.28
N CYS A 31 10.39 -2.28 2.82
CA CYS A 31 10.21 -3.69 2.51
C CYS A 31 9.16 -4.36 3.39
N HIS A 32 8.92 -3.82 4.58
CA HIS A 32 7.98 -4.39 5.55
C HIS A 32 6.77 -3.49 5.73
N ALA A 33 5.97 -3.37 4.66
CA ALA A 33 4.79 -2.52 4.68
C ALA A 33 3.82 -2.82 5.83
N PRO A 34 3.47 -4.09 6.11
CA PRO A 34 2.56 -4.38 7.23
C PRO A 34 3.09 -3.92 8.57
N ALA A 35 4.40 -3.97 8.79
CA ALA A 35 5.00 -3.52 10.04
C ALA A 35 4.86 -2.01 10.21
N ARG A 36 5.05 -1.25 9.13
CA ARG A 36 4.87 0.22 9.19
C ARG A 36 3.42 0.59 9.43
N ILE A 37 2.49 -0.12 8.81
CA ILE A 37 1.07 0.12 9.04
C ILE A 37 0.70 -0.22 10.48
N ARG A 38 1.24 -1.30 11.03
CA ARG A 38 1.01 -1.66 12.44
C ARG A 38 1.50 -0.56 13.37
N ASP A 39 2.69 0.00 13.12
CA ASP A 39 3.23 1.09 13.92
C ASP A 39 2.31 2.31 13.91
N LEU A 40 1.77 2.64 12.74
CA LEU A 40 0.84 3.76 12.60
C LEU A 40 -0.48 3.48 13.30
N ARG A 41 -0.99 2.26 13.21
CA ARG A 41 -2.22 1.88 13.90
C ARG A 41 -2.07 1.96 15.42
N LYS A 42 -0.91 1.58 15.95
CA LYS A 42 -0.64 1.72 17.37
C LYS A 42 -0.61 3.17 17.82
N ARG A 43 -0.11 4.04 16.97
CA ARG A 43 0.05 5.46 17.30
C ARG A 43 -1.24 6.26 17.15
N TYR A 44 -2.01 5.98 16.09
CA TYR A 44 -3.18 6.78 15.73
C TYR A 44 -4.50 6.05 15.89
N GLY A 45 -4.47 4.76 16.21
CA GLY A 45 -5.66 3.94 16.40
C GLY A 45 -5.81 2.86 15.34
N TYR A 46 -6.32 1.70 15.74
CA TYR A 46 -6.43 0.55 14.86
C TYR A 46 -7.44 0.75 13.73
N ASN A 47 -8.44 1.61 13.95
CA ASN A 47 -9.46 1.88 12.94
C ASN A 47 -9.14 3.06 12.04
N THR A 48 -7.95 3.64 12.17
CA THR A 48 -7.54 4.80 11.39
C THR A 48 -7.14 4.42 9.97
N ILE A 49 -6.49 3.27 9.82
CA ILE A 49 -6.02 2.78 8.54
C ILE A 49 -6.70 1.46 8.26
N LEU A 50 -7.43 1.41 7.15
CA LEU A 50 -8.07 0.20 6.66
C LEU A 50 -7.25 -0.39 5.53
N ASP A 51 -7.52 -1.63 5.19
CA ASP A 51 -6.83 -2.27 4.08
C ASP A 51 -7.79 -3.12 3.26
N ARG A 52 -7.40 -3.36 2.02
CA ARG A 52 -8.13 -4.25 1.12
C ARG A 52 -7.18 -4.86 0.11
N TRP A 53 -7.53 -6.05 -0.36
CA TRP A 53 -6.81 -6.69 -1.46
C TRP A 53 -7.34 -6.16 -2.79
N ILE A 54 -6.41 -5.85 -3.68
CA ILE A 54 -6.74 -5.44 -5.05
C ILE A 54 -6.18 -6.50 -5.98
N THR A 55 -7.04 -6.97 -6.88
CA THR A 55 -6.67 -7.93 -7.91
C THR A 55 -6.81 -7.26 -9.25
N LYS A 56 -5.74 -7.25 -10.03
CA LYS A 56 -5.76 -6.71 -11.39
C LYS A 56 -5.25 -7.76 -12.36
N THR A 57 -5.92 -7.89 -13.48
CA THR A 57 -5.48 -8.73 -14.57
C THR A 57 -4.97 -7.85 -15.69
N ARG A 58 -3.76 -8.13 -16.15
CA ARG A 58 -3.17 -7.38 -17.26
C ARG A 58 -2.70 -8.36 -18.33
N LYS A 59 -2.59 -7.88 -19.54
CA LYS A 59 -2.09 -8.67 -20.65
C LYS A 59 -0.59 -8.46 -20.77
N GLU A 60 0.14 -9.56 -20.87
CA GLU A 60 1.57 -9.53 -21.12
C GLU A 60 1.87 -10.41 -22.31
N TYR A 61 2.93 -10.09 -23.02
CA TYR A 61 3.39 -10.87 -24.17
C TYR A 61 4.69 -11.58 -23.80
N ASP A 62 4.76 -12.87 -24.08
CA ASP A 62 6.00 -13.62 -23.84
C ASP A 62 7.01 -13.35 -24.97
N GLY A 63 8.18 -14.00 -24.90
CA GLY A 63 9.24 -13.82 -25.89
C GLY A 63 8.87 -14.27 -27.29
N GLU A 64 7.79 -15.05 -27.45
CA GLU A 64 7.28 -15.49 -28.74
C GLU A 64 6.12 -14.66 -29.23
N GLY A 65 5.76 -13.61 -28.50
CA GLY A 65 4.66 -12.74 -28.86
C GLY A 65 3.27 -13.25 -28.52
N LYS A 66 3.20 -14.32 -27.75
CA LYS A 66 1.90 -14.85 -27.29
C LYS A 66 1.36 -14.03 -26.13
N GLU A 67 0.09 -13.69 -26.25
CA GLU A 67 -0.62 -12.98 -25.19
C GLU A 67 -0.86 -13.90 -23.99
N GLN A 68 -0.49 -13.41 -22.82
CA GLN A 68 -0.77 -14.09 -21.56
C GLN A 68 -1.48 -13.14 -20.62
N LYS A 69 -2.44 -13.67 -19.88
CA LYS A 69 -3.11 -12.89 -18.84
C LYS A 69 -2.39 -13.14 -17.53
N VAL A 70 -1.88 -12.07 -16.93
CA VAL A 70 -1.20 -12.13 -15.65
C VAL A 70 -2.07 -11.45 -14.61
N THR A 71 -2.39 -12.18 -13.55
CA THR A 71 -3.15 -11.63 -12.44
C THR A 71 -2.18 -11.24 -11.34
N VAL A 72 -2.20 -9.96 -10.98
CA VAL A 72 -1.41 -9.44 -9.87
C VAL A 72 -2.33 -9.09 -8.72
N ARG A 73 -1.86 -9.35 -7.52
CA ARG A 73 -2.63 -9.11 -6.31
C ARG A 73 -1.75 -8.32 -5.35
N TYR A 74 -2.30 -7.22 -4.82
CA TYR A 74 -1.56 -6.38 -3.89
C TYR A 74 -2.51 -5.78 -2.87
N LYS A 75 -1.94 -5.29 -1.79
CA LYS A 75 -2.72 -4.72 -0.70
C LYS A 75 -2.68 -3.21 -0.75
N GLU A 76 -3.83 -2.59 -0.62
CA GLU A 76 -3.97 -1.14 -0.52
C GLU A 76 -4.37 -0.79 0.90
N TYR A 77 -3.69 0.20 1.46
CA TYR A 77 -4.03 0.78 2.76
C TYR A 77 -4.60 2.16 2.53
N PHE A 78 -5.65 2.50 3.26
CA PHE A 78 -6.31 3.79 3.07
C PHE A 78 -6.83 4.32 4.40
N LEU A 79 -6.95 5.64 4.47
CA LEU A 79 -7.47 6.28 5.67
C LEU A 79 -8.97 6.05 5.78
N ALA A 80 -9.41 5.67 6.97
CA ALA A 80 -10.82 5.59 7.27
C ALA A 80 -11.38 7.01 7.29
N LYS A 81 -12.44 7.24 6.50
CA LYS A 81 -13.11 8.52 6.53
C LYS A 81 -14.00 8.58 7.75
N MET A 82 -13.68 9.51 8.63
CA MET A 82 -14.52 9.79 9.75
C MET A 82 -15.57 10.79 9.30
N GLU A 83 -16.80 10.34 9.22
CA GLU A 83 -17.91 11.26 9.07
C GLU A 83 -18.16 11.91 10.42
N GLY A 84 -17.79 13.14 10.48
CA GLY A 84 -17.87 13.87 11.73
C GLY A 84 -19.08 14.68 11.87
#